data_e17311433e84c64fef867f4780b330ca
#
_entry.id   e17311433e84c64fef867f4780b330ca
#
_cell.length_a   1.000
_cell.length_b   1.000
_cell.length_c   1.000
_cell.angle_alpha   90.00
_cell.angle_beta   90.00
_cell.angle_gamma   90.00
#
_symmetry.space_group_name_H-M   'P 1'
#
loop_
_entity.id
_entity.type
_entity.pdbx_description
1 polymer ?
#
loop_
_entity_poly.entity_id
_entity_poly.type
_entity_poly.pdbx_seq_one_letter_code
_entity_poly.pdbx_strand_id
1 'polypeptide(L)'
;MKKLRYIITIILLIIFITSCTKCDDCGYQPPEITTIPVGALLSLTGSGASSGQSSQVSIGFAQQDINTWLSSINKNVRISIIYADTKTDTAEALTQLRIFCDRGIRLVIGPYSSAEVAAIKPFADLHGILIVSPSSVAVSLAIPDDNIFRFVSCDVIQGQAMTTMLLADSIRAIAPLIRNDVWGNDLLGSTTSDYSAKGGTIAQAEKYDPKATDFSATLAHLNTSVGNLLGPINPDQAAVYLCSFGEGSNILSIAGNYPQLKKVPWYGSSAFAQNASLIADTAAAGFAYAHLLPCPVYGLDEEARGKWQPLQERISAVIGRNPEVYALTAYDAVWVGLKTYLVTGSRPEIETFKFAFVQEASNYFGASGNTTLDANGDRAYGNYDFWAVNHNPSGYFWQIVAKYNSATGTLSRLVK
;
A
#
# COMPACT_ATOMS: atom_id res chain seq x y z
N MET A 1 -64.26 56.06 -32.88
CA MET A 1 -63.17 56.34 -31.90
C MET A 1 -62.89 55.14 -30.97
N LYS A 2 -63.84 54.35 -30.47
CA LYS A 2 -63.58 53.22 -29.57
C LYS A 2 -62.81 52.03 -30.26
N LYS A 3 -63.13 51.74 -31.53
CA LYS A 3 -62.45 50.64 -32.28
C LYS A 3 -60.96 50.98 -32.59
N LEU A 4 -60.64 52.25 -32.81
CA LEU A 4 -59.26 52.67 -33.08
C LEU A 4 -58.36 52.59 -31.82
N ARG A 5 -58.95 52.86 -30.63
CA ARG A 5 -58.22 52.68 -29.35
C ARG A 5 -57.84 51.21 -29.04
N TYR A 6 -58.72 50.27 -29.35
CA TYR A 6 -58.42 48.82 -29.17
C TYR A 6 -57.31 48.32 -30.10
N ILE A 7 -57.27 48.81 -31.33
CA ILE A 7 -56.21 48.43 -32.32
C ILE A 7 -54.87 48.99 -31.87
N ILE A 8 -54.77 50.23 -31.38
CA ILE A 8 -53.53 50.82 -30.86
C ILE A 8 -53.04 50.09 -29.58
N THR A 9 -53.96 49.72 -28.69
CA THR A 9 -53.57 48.92 -27.45
C THR A 9 -53.11 47.55 -27.78
N ILE A 10 -53.68 46.87 -28.78
CA ILE A 10 -53.21 45.50 -29.22
C ILE A 10 -51.88 45.62 -29.93
N ILE A 11 -51.60 46.61 -30.74
CA ILE A 11 -50.33 46.84 -31.42
C ILE A 11 -49.25 47.20 -30.40
N LEU A 12 -49.50 47.98 -29.37
CA LEU A 12 -48.56 48.24 -28.26
C LEU A 12 -48.29 47.03 -27.41
N LEU A 13 -49.22 46.09 -27.21
CA LEU A 13 -49.06 44.87 -26.49
C LEU A 13 -48.23 43.85 -27.29
N ILE A 14 -48.39 43.84 -28.62
CA ILE A 14 -47.61 42.97 -29.52
C ILE A 14 -46.14 43.45 -29.64
N ILE A 15 -45.90 44.76 -29.60
CA ILE A 15 -44.53 45.32 -29.62
C ILE A 15 -43.78 45.01 -28.31
N PHE A 16 -44.45 44.83 -27.15
CA PHE A 16 -43.81 44.43 -25.91
C PHE A 16 -43.49 42.95 -25.83
N ILE A 17 -44.16 42.09 -26.62
CA ILE A 17 -43.89 40.64 -26.65
C ILE A 17 -42.74 40.29 -27.62
N THR A 18 -42.43 41.13 -28.61
CA THR A 18 -41.33 40.89 -29.58
C THR A 18 -39.99 41.50 -29.16
N SER A 19 -39.93 42.22 -28.02
CA SER A 19 -38.68 42.79 -27.51
C SER A 19 -37.91 41.91 -26.55
N CYS A 20 -38.33 40.63 -26.29
CA CYS A 20 -37.70 39.72 -25.36
C CYS A 20 -37.22 38.41 -25.99
N THR A 21 -36.86 38.44 -27.29
CA THR A 21 -36.24 37.31 -27.94
C THR A 21 -34.91 37.70 -28.59
N LYS A 22 -33.94 38.07 -27.77
CA LYS A 22 -32.48 38.01 -28.04
C LYS A 22 -31.72 38.38 -26.78
N CYS A 23 -31.79 37.51 -25.78
CA CYS A 23 -30.73 37.35 -24.79
C CYS A 23 -30.09 35.99 -25.04
N ASP A 24 -29.66 35.72 -26.28
CA ASP A 24 -28.84 34.56 -26.61
C ASP A 24 -27.36 34.87 -26.44
N ASP A 25 -27.02 35.91 -25.68
CA ASP A 25 -25.62 36.22 -25.40
C ASP A 25 -25.46 36.82 -23.99
N CYS A 26 -26.05 36.16 -22.99
CA CYS A 26 -25.45 36.20 -21.68
C CYS A 26 -24.24 35.32 -21.80
N GLY A 27 -23.06 35.88 -22.06
CA GLY A 27 -21.78 35.20 -22.18
C GLY A 27 -21.33 34.48 -20.90
N TYR A 28 -22.26 33.72 -20.32
CA TYR A 28 -21.94 32.78 -19.26
C TYR A 28 -21.17 31.61 -19.90
N GLN A 29 -19.88 31.77 -20.01
CA GLN A 29 -18.98 30.63 -20.19
C GLN A 29 -18.92 29.96 -18.82
N PRO A 30 -19.37 28.70 -18.69
CA PRO A 30 -19.13 27.99 -17.46
C PRO A 30 -17.61 27.98 -17.18
N PRO A 31 -17.19 28.24 -15.94
CA PRO A 31 -15.78 28.32 -15.62
C PRO A 31 -15.08 27.02 -16.04
N GLU A 32 -13.95 27.18 -16.72
CA GLU A 32 -13.16 26.05 -17.21
C GLU A 32 -12.74 25.14 -16.04
N ILE A 33 -12.98 23.84 -16.16
CA ILE A 33 -12.61 22.87 -15.14
C ILE A 33 -11.13 22.53 -15.31
N THR A 34 -10.31 22.92 -14.34
CA THR A 34 -8.91 22.53 -14.27
C THR A 34 -8.79 21.08 -13.89
N THR A 35 -8.16 20.26 -14.74
CA THR A 35 -7.88 18.85 -14.42
C THR A 35 -6.45 18.70 -13.94
N ILE A 36 -6.27 18.16 -12.72
CA ILE A 36 -4.96 17.85 -12.12
C ILE A 36 -4.64 16.39 -12.41
N PRO A 37 -3.60 16.10 -13.20
CA PRO A 37 -3.16 14.73 -13.41
C PRO A 37 -2.36 14.23 -12.22
N VAL A 38 -2.66 13.00 -11.76
CA VAL A 38 -1.92 12.27 -10.73
C VAL A 38 -1.50 10.92 -11.32
N GLY A 39 -0.22 10.58 -11.22
CA GLY A 39 0.29 9.29 -11.66
C GLY A 39 0.00 8.20 -10.62
N ALA A 40 -0.19 6.98 -11.08
CA ALA A 40 -0.26 5.81 -10.23
C ALA A 40 0.66 4.72 -10.81
N LEU A 41 1.82 4.51 -10.17
CA LEU A 41 2.76 3.42 -10.48
C LEU A 41 2.39 2.21 -9.62
N LEU A 42 1.79 1.21 -10.22
CA LEU A 42 1.25 0.06 -9.49
C LEU A 42 1.78 -1.25 -10.07
N SER A 43 2.05 -2.23 -9.22
CA SER A 43 2.36 -3.59 -9.63
C SER A 43 1.06 -4.31 -10.02
N LEU A 44 0.48 -4.03 -11.19
CA LEU A 44 -0.75 -4.68 -11.63
C LEU A 44 -0.51 -6.13 -12.08
N THR A 45 0.71 -6.42 -12.45
CA THR A 45 1.25 -7.77 -12.74
C THR A 45 2.54 -8.01 -11.95
N GLY A 46 3.11 -9.22 -12.03
CA GLY A 46 4.30 -9.59 -11.27
C GLY A 46 4.00 -10.01 -9.82
N SER A 47 5.04 -10.09 -8.99
CA SER A 47 4.94 -10.63 -7.63
C SER A 47 4.16 -9.74 -6.65
N GLY A 48 3.97 -8.45 -6.95
CA GLY A 48 3.15 -7.51 -6.20
C GLY A 48 1.69 -7.39 -6.67
N ALA A 49 1.24 -8.21 -7.63
CA ALA A 49 -0.03 -8.01 -8.33
C ALA A 49 -1.25 -8.00 -7.41
N SER A 50 -1.28 -8.81 -6.36
CA SER A 50 -2.38 -8.84 -5.40
C SER A 50 -2.65 -7.44 -4.80
N SER A 51 -1.62 -6.80 -4.26
CA SER A 51 -1.71 -5.46 -3.69
C SER A 51 -1.92 -4.37 -4.74
N GLY A 52 -1.27 -4.49 -5.90
CA GLY A 52 -1.40 -3.52 -7.00
C GLY A 52 -2.83 -3.42 -7.51
N GLN A 53 -3.50 -4.55 -7.71
CA GLN A 53 -4.91 -4.62 -8.16
C GLN A 53 -5.87 -4.05 -7.10
N SER A 54 -5.67 -4.37 -5.83
CA SER A 54 -6.46 -3.78 -4.73
C SER A 54 -6.29 -2.27 -4.67
N SER A 55 -5.05 -1.79 -4.81
CA SER A 55 -4.73 -0.35 -4.80
C SER A 55 -5.32 0.36 -6.02
N GLN A 56 -5.33 -0.25 -7.19
CA GLN A 56 -5.94 0.33 -8.40
C GLN A 56 -7.42 0.65 -8.19
N VAL A 57 -8.17 -0.31 -7.63
CA VAL A 57 -9.61 -0.12 -7.35
C VAL A 57 -9.80 0.96 -6.29
N SER A 58 -8.99 0.96 -5.25
CA SER A 58 -9.04 1.92 -4.15
C SER A 58 -8.76 3.35 -4.62
N ILE A 59 -7.72 3.54 -5.43
CA ILE A 59 -7.36 4.84 -6.05
C ILE A 59 -8.49 5.31 -6.98
N GLY A 60 -9.13 4.40 -7.71
CA GLY A 60 -10.30 4.71 -8.54
C GLY A 60 -11.48 5.24 -7.71
N PHE A 61 -11.73 4.64 -6.55
CA PHE A 61 -12.72 5.18 -5.61
C PHE A 61 -12.29 6.52 -5.01
N ALA A 62 -11.02 6.70 -4.66
CA ALA A 62 -10.53 8.01 -4.22
C ALA A 62 -10.79 9.10 -5.27
N GLN A 63 -10.50 8.82 -6.55
CA GLN A 63 -10.80 9.76 -7.64
C GLN A 63 -12.29 10.11 -7.73
N GLN A 64 -13.17 9.11 -7.64
CA GLN A 64 -14.63 9.32 -7.69
C GLN A 64 -15.12 10.16 -6.51
N ASP A 65 -14.72 9.79 -5.30
CA ASP A 65 -15.15 10.43 -4.05
C ASP A 65 -14.64 11.89 -3.99
N ILE A 66 -13.39 12.11 -4.40
CA ILE A 66 -12.77 13.44 -4.51
C ILE A 66 -13.51 14.32 -5.52
N ASN A 67 -13.74 13.81 -6.73
CA ASN A 67 -14.41 14.61 -7.77
C ASN A 67 -15.86 14.92 -7.40
N THR A 68 -16.53 14.03 -6.69
CA THR A 68 -17.86 14.27 -6.11
C THR A 68 -17.80 15.35 -5.04
N TRP A 69 -16.85 15.26 -4.12
CA TRP A 69 -16.65 16.26 -3.07
C TRP A 69 -16.32 17.65 -3.65
N LEU A 70 -15.40 17.75 -4.61
CA LEU A 70 -15.04 19.00 -5.28
C LEU A 70 -16.25 19.65 -5.95
N SER A 71 -17.09 18.85 -6.60
CA SER A 71 -18.34 19.33 -7.22
C SER A 71 -19.32 19.83 -6.16
N SER A 72 -19.43 19.15 -5.00
CA SER A 72 -20.36 19.54 -3.92
C SER A 72 -20.00 20.87 -3.26
N ILE A 73 -18.72 21.26 -3.31
CA ILE A 73 -18.22 22.54 -2.79
C ILE A 73 -17.98 23.59 -3.91
N ASN A 74 -18.53 23.35 -5.11
CA ASN A 74 -18.45 24.24 -6.27
C ASN A 74 -17.00 24.61 -6.67
N LYS A 75 -16.03 23.68 -6.53
CA LYS A 75 -14.67 23.86 -7.03
C LYS A 75 -14.59 23.44 -8.49
N ASN A 76 -14.09 24.33 -9.35
CA ASN A 76 -13.85 24.05 -10.78
C ASN A 76 -12.53 23.30 -10.99
N VAL A 77 -12.30 22.27 -10.20
CA VAL A 77 -11.11 21.41 -10.23
C VAL A 77 -11.54 19.95 -10.24
N ARG A 78 -10.83 19.12 -10.95
CA ARG A 78 -10.95 17.65 -10.94
C ARG A 78 -9.58 17.02 -10.85
N ILE A 79 -9.51 15.80 -10.32
CA ILE A 79 -8.33 14.96 -10.47
C ILE A 79 -8.59 13.90 -11.55
N SER A 80 -7.52 13.51 -12.23
CA SER A 80 -7.49 12.40 -13.19
C SER A 80 -6.30 11.50 -12.89
N ILE A 81 -6.57 10.23 -12.60
CA ILE A 81 -5.52 9.25 -12.31
C ILE A 81 -5.05 8.62 -13.62
N ILE A 82 -3.73 8.59 -13.80
CA ILE A 82 -3.07 7.96 -14.95
C ILE A 82 -2.31 6.75 -14.40
N TYR A 83 -2.78 5.55 -14.73
CA TYR A 83 -2.21 4.30 -14.26
C TYR A 83 -1.08 3.81 -15.15
N ALA A 84 -0.06 3.21 -14.54
CA ALA A 84 0.97 2.44 -15.22
C ALA A 84 1.31 1.16 -14.42
N ASP A 85 1.46 0.05 -15.13
CA ASP A 85 1.90 -1.22 -14.55
C ASP A 85 3.41 -1.26 -14.47
N THR A 86 3.96 -1.36 -13.26
CA THR A 86 5.39 -1.48 -13.03
C THR A 86 5.88 -2.94 -13.10
N LYS A 87 4.97 -3.90 -13.13
CA LYS A 87 5.26 -5.35 -13.16
C LYS A 87 6.11 -5.84 -11.97
N THR A 88 6.19 -5.05 -10.90
CA THR A 88 7.15 -5.20 -9.80
C THR A 88 8.60 -5.22 -10.30
N ASP A 89 8.90 -4.49 -11.39
CA ASP A 89 10.21 -4.39 -12.02
C ASP A 89 10.76 -2.96 -11.91
N THR A 90 11.99 -2.83 -11.43
CA THR A 90 12.64 -1.54 -11.16
C THR A 90 12.90 -0.73 -12.43
N ALA A 91 13.24 -1.38 -13.55
CA ALA A 91 13.50 -0.72 -14.83
C ALA A 91 12.18 -0.23 -15.46
N GLU A 92 11.12 -1.03 -15.36
CA GLU A 92 9.80 -0.64 -15.80
C GLU A 92 9.27 0.55 -15.00
N ALA A 93 9.38 0.52 -13.66
CA ALA A 93 8.97 1.63 -12.79
C ALA A 93 9.65 2.94 -13.19
N LEU A 94 10.96 2.92 -13.46
CA LEU A 94 11.70 4.10 -13.92
C LEU A 94 11.25 4.56 -15.33
N THR A 95 10.97 3.63 -16.22
CA THR A 95 10.48 3.93 -17.57
C THR A 95 9.13 4.64 -17.48
N GLN A 96 8.21 4.13 -16.68
CA GLN A 96 6.88 4.72 -16.52
C GLN A 96 6.94 6.08 -15.80
N LEU A 97 7.85 6.26 -14.83
CA LEU A 97 8.04 7.55 -14.18
C LEU A 97 8.54 8.62 -15.17
N ARG A 98 9.44 8.28 -16.09
CA ARG A 98 9.89 9.19 -17.15
C ARG A 98 8.73 9.64 -18.05
N ILE A 99 7.86 8.70 -18.44
CA ILE A 99 6.65 9.01 -19.22
C ILE A 99 5.72 9.94 -18.43
N PHE A 100 5.58 9.75 -17.14
CA PHE A 100 4.78 10.65 -16.28
C PHE A 100 5.41 12.05 -16.20
N CYS A 101 6.74 12.13 -16.07
CA CYS A 101 7.47 13.40 -16.08
C CYS A 101 7.23 14.18 -17.37
N ASP A 102 7.34 13.53 -18.54
CA ASP A 102 7.12 14.13 -19.86
C ASP A 102 5.69 14.65 -20.03
N ARG A 103 4.73 14.06 -19.32
CA ARG A 103 3.33 14.52 -19.27
C ARG A 103 3.08 15.62 -18.23
N GLY A 104 4.13 16.08 -17.54
CA GLY A 104 4.05 17.13 -16.52
C GLY A 104 3.40 16.68 -15.21
N ILE A 105 3.34 15.37 -14.93
CA ILE A 105 2.82 14.84 -13.68
C ILE A 105 3.84 15.10 -12.58
N ARG A 106 3.41 15.68 -11.46
CA ARG A 106 4.25 16.08 -10.32
C ARG A 106 3.96 15.31 -9.03
N LEU A 107 2.84 14.58 -8.98
CA LEU A 107 2.46 13.69 -7.87
C LEU A 107 2.24 12.29 -8.42
N VAL A 108 2.90 11.32 -7.81
CA VAL A 108 2.79 9.90 -8.20
C VAL A 108 2.51 9.07 -6.95
N ILE A 109 1.43 8.30 -6.97
CA ILE A 109 1.09 7.30 -5.96
C ILE A 109 1.72 5.96 -6.35
N GLY A 110 2.46 5.36 -5.44
CA GLY A 110 3.31 4.20 -5.72
C GLY A 110 4.78 4.61 -5.88
N PRO A 111 5.67 3.67 -6.29
CA PRO A 111 5.39 2.26 -6.55
C PRO A 111 5.19 1.41 -5.28
N TYR A 112 4.93 0.11 -5.50
CA TYR A 112 4.65 -0.84 -4.42
C TYR A 112 5.90 -1.23 -3.64
N SER A 113 6.96 -1.68 -4.32
CA SER A 113 8.14 -2.25 -3.67
C SER A 113 9.21 -1.21 -3.35
N SER A 114 9.96 -1.45 -2.28
CA SER A 114 11.09 -0.58 -1.91
C SER A 114 12.22 -0.60 -2.97
N ALA A 115 12.39 -1.71 -3.68
CA ALA A 115 13.36 -1.79 -4.79
C ALA A 115 12.98 -0.85 -5.94
N GLU A 116 11.68 -0.77 -6.27
CA GLU A 116 11.18 0.18 -7.28
C GLU A 116 11.34 1.62 -6.79
N VAL A 117 11.00 1.92 -5.52
CA VAL A 117 11.21 3.25 -4.92
C VAL A 117 12.68 3.65 -4.99
N ALA A 118 13.61 2.77 -4.59
CA ALA A 118 15.05 3.02 -4.66
C ALA A 118 15.51 3.35 -6.10
N ALA A 119 14.98 2.63 -7.08
CA ALA A 119 15.35 2.81 -8.49
C ALA A 119 14.85 4.14 -9.08
N ILE A 120 13.65 4.59 -8.69
CA ILE A 120 13.06 5.84 -9.24
C ILE A 120 13.46 7.08 -8.47
N LYS A 121 13.89 6.95 -7.19
CA LYS A 121 14.21 8.06 -6.30
C LYS A 121 15.14 9.10 -6.93
N PRO A 122 16.33 8.73 -7.50
CA PRO A 122 17.24 9.74 -8.06
C PRO A 122 16.60 10.56 -9.19
N PHE A 123 15.74 9.93 -10.00
CA PHE A 123 15.02 10.63 -11.05
C PHE A 123 13.92 11.54 -10.49
N ALA A 124 13.18 11.08 -9.50
CA ALA A 124 12.13 11.86 -8.85
C ALA A 124 12.72 13.12 -8.17
N ASP A 125 13.83 12.98 -7.44
CA ASP A 125 14.52 14.10 -6.79
C ASP A 125 15.02 15.13 -7.81
N LEU A 126 15.66 14.66 -8.88
CA LEU A 126 16.20 15.54 -9.94
C LEU A 126 15.12 16.33 -10.66
N HIS A 127 13.94 15.72 -10.89
CA HIS A 127 12.86 16.30 -11.69
C HIS A 127 11.73 16.92 -10.87
N GLY A 128 11.85 16.99 -9.54
CA GLY A 128 10.87 17.58 -8.64
C GLY A 128 9.51 16.85 -8.72
N ILE A 129 9.54 15.52 -8.70
CA ILE A 129 8.33 14.69 -8.66
C ILE A 129 8.16 14.17 -7.24
N LEU A 130 7.02 14.45 -6.63
CA LEU A 130 6.67 13.93 -5.32
C LEU A 130 6.10 12.52 -5.47
N ILE A 131 6.74 11.56 -4.82
CA ILE A 131 6.38 10.15 -4.81
C ILE A 131 5.72 9.83 -3.46
N VAL A 132 4.55 9.20 -3.48
CA VAL A 132 3.88 8.73 -2.26
C VAL A 132 3.68 7.22 -2.36
N SER A 133 4.60 6.46 -1.78
CA SER A 133 4.45 5.00 -1.73
C SER A 133 3.47 4.57 -0.64
N PRO A 134 2.45 3.77 -0.96
CA PRO A 134 1.51 3.26 0.02
C PRO A 134 2.04 2.07 0.83
N SER A 135 3.21 1.50 0.48
CA SER A 135 3.63 0.17 0.94
C SER A 135 5.14 -0.05 1.08
N SER A 136 5.99 0.86 0.56
CA SER A 136 7.44 0.74 0.71
C SER A 136 7.87 1.01 2.15
N VAL A 137 8.64 0.11 2.76
CA VAL A 137 8.98 0.12 4.20
C VAL A 137 10.46 -0.07 4.50
N ALA A 138 11.34 -0.24 3.49
CA ALA A 138 12.76 -0.47 3.68
C ALA A 138 13.42 0.64 4.51
N VAL A 139 14.27 0.24 5.47
CA VAL A 139 14.92 1.14 6.44
C VAL A 139 15.88 2.11 5.74
N SER A 140 16.60 1.63 4.73
CA SER A 140 17.57 2.45 3.97
C SER A 140 16.95 3.55 3.12
N LEU A 141 15.61 3.54 2.98
CA LEU A 141 14.84 4.58 2.29
C LEU A 141 14.20 5.60 3.24
N ALA A 142 14.46 5.52 4.53
CA ALA A 142 14.10 6.55 5.50
C ALA A 142 15.13 7.72 5.42
N ILE A 143 15.01 8.54 4.38
CA ILE A 143 15.97 9.60 4.04
C ILE A 143 15.26 10.95 4.16
N PRO A 144 15.75 11.86 5.04
CA PRO A 144 15.13 13.17 5.17
C PRO A 144 15.37 14.02 3.91
N ASP A 145 14.46 14.95 3.68
CA ASP A 145 14.55 16.00 2.64
C ASP A 145 14.52 15.52 1.18
N ASP A 146 14.28 14.23 0.93
CA ASP A 146 14.05 13.75 -0.43
C ASP A 146 12.60 13.99 -0.93
N ASN A 147 12.27 13.51 -2.12
CA ASN A 147 10.92 13.66 -2.69
C ASN A 147 10.05 12.39 -2.47
N ILE A 148 10.46 11.51 -1.58
CA ILE A 148 9.77 10.24 -1.29
C ILE A 148 9.01 10.35 0.03
N PHE A 149 7.72 10.07 -0.02
CA PHE A 149 6.87 9.95 1.15
C PHE A 149 6.27 8.55 1.23
N ARG A 150 6.12 7.99 2.44
CA ARG A 150 5.62 6.63 2.63
C ARG A 150 4.46 6.63 3.62
N PHE A 151 3.30 6.15 3.16
CA PHE A 151 2.07 6.11 3.97
C PHE A 151 1.97 4.87 4.86
N VAL A 152 3.11 4.28 5.15
CA VAL A 152 3.34 3.18 6.08
C VAL A 152 4.60 3.47 6.90
N SER A 153 4.67 2.94 8.11
CA SER A 153 5.85 3.07 8.96
C SER A 153 7.01 2.20 8.47
N CYS A 154 8.23 2.65 8.74
CA CYS A 154 9.46 1.94 8.41
C CYS A 154 9.55 0.57 9.10
N ASP A 155 10.23 -0.39 8.49
CA ASP A 155 10.41 -1.80 8.91
C ASP A 155 11.12 -1.98 10.26
N VAL A 156 11.64 -0.94 10.88
CA VAL A 156 12.11 -1.01 12.27
C VAL A 156 11.00 -1.52 13.19
N ILE A 157 9.77 -1.00 13.01
CA ILE A 157 8.62 -1.39 13.84
C ILE A 157 8.16 -2.81 13.49
N GLN A 158 8.19 -3.20 12.21
CA GLN A 158 7.89 -4.56 11.80
C GLN A 158 8.86 -5.59 12.41
N GLY A 159 10.17 -5.28 12.42
CA GLY A 159 11.19 -6.11 13.05
C GLY A 159 10.94 -6.31 14.55
N GLN A 160 10.56 -5.25 15.27
CA GLN A 160 10.17 -5.32 16.68
C GLN A 160 8.91 -6.14 16.91
N ALA A 161 7.90 -5.98 16.05
CA ALA A 161 6.66 -6.76 16.11
C ALA A 161 6.95 -8.26 15.89
N MET A 162 7.74 -8.59 14.87
CA MET A 162 8.14 -9.98 14.59
C MET A 162 8.95 -10.58 15.73
N THR A 163 9.95 -9.86 16.25
CA THR A 163 10.73 -10.32 17.40
C THR A 163 9.82 -10.60 18.61
N THR A 164 8.87 -9.72 18.87
CA THR A 164 7.93 -9.91 20.00
C THR A 164 7.06 -11.14 19.78
N MET A 165 6.60 -11.39 18.56
CA MET A 165 5.85 -12.61 18.20
C MET A 165 6.70 -13.87 18.40
N LEU A 166 7.92 -13.92 17.86
CA LEU A 166 8.83 -15.04 17.97
C LEU A 166 9.11 -15.40 19.44
N LEU A 167 9.41 -14.41 20.27
CA LEU A 167 9.66 -14.63 21.71
C LEU A 167 8.42 -15.06 22.48
N ALA A 168 7.25 -14.53 22.14
CA ALA A 168 5.96 -14.95 22.73
C ALA A 168 5.62 -16.39 22.38
N ASP A 169 6.09 -16.91 21.25
CA ASP A 169 5.99 -18.31 20.82
C ASP A 169 7.14 -19.19 21.32
N SER A 170 8.01 -18.64 22.18
CA SER A 170 9.19 -19.35 22.70
C SER A 170 10.20 -19.75 21.63
N ILE A 171 10.19 -19.14 20.46
CA ILE A 171 11.19 -19.36 19.41
C ILE A 171 12.53 -18.80 19.89
N ARG A 172 13.58 -19.63 19.80
CA ARG A 172 14.94 -19.31 20.24
C ARG A 172 15.91 -19.19 19.09
N ALA A 173 15.58 -19.78 17.93
CA ALA A 173 16.40 -19.72 16.73
C ALA A 173 15.56 -19.58 15.49
N ILE A 174 16.04 -18.78 14.53
CA ILE A 174 15.40 -18.64 13.22
C ILE A 174 16.39 -19.00 12.09
N ALA A 175 15.87 -19.61 11.04
CA ALA A 175 16.52 -19.78 9.75
C ALA A 175 15.84 -18.85 8.72
N PRO A 176 16.43 -17.69 8.40
CA PRO A 176 15.83 -16.75 7.48
C PRO A 176 15.90 -17.24 6.02
N LEU A 177 14.78 -17.11 5.28
CA LEU A 177 14.69 -17.26 3.82
C LEU A 177 14.23 -15.94 3.22
N ILE A 178 15.11 -15.28 2.47
CA ILE A 178 14.98 -13.85 2.20
C ILE A 178 15.02 -13.57 0.71
N ARG A 179 14.05 -12.82 0.24
CA ARG A 179 14.08 -12.17 -1.06
C ARG A 179 15.28 -11.23 -1.12
N ASN A 180 16.19 -11.43 -2.09
CA ASN A 180 17.45 -10.68 -2.20
C ASN A 180 17.25 -9.36 -2.95
N ASP A 181 16.58 -8.43 -2.30
CA ASP A 181 16.43 -7.04 -2.75
C ASP A 181 16.59 -6.06 -1.58
N VAL A 182 16.43 -4.76 -1.84
CA VAL A 182 16.56 -3.69 -0.83
C VAL A 182 15.67 -3.98 0.37
N TRP A 183 14.39 -4.30 0.13
CA TRP A 183 13.44 -4.53 1.21
C TRP A 183 13.76 -5.79 2.03
N GLY A 184 13.97 -6.92 1.38
CA GLY A 184 14.24 -8.16 2.10
C GLY A 184 15.51 -8.10 2.94
N ASN A 185 16.56 -7.43 2.44
CA ASN A 185 17.82 -7.26 3.17
C ASN A 185 17.66 -6.30 4.37
N ASP A 186 16.93 -5.21 4.23
CA ASP A 186 16.68 -4.23 5.30
C ASP A 186 15.79 -4.84 6.40
N LEU A 187 14.72 -5.55 6.02
CA LEU A 187 13.85 -6.23 6.97
C LEU A 187 14.58 -7.34 7.74
N LEU A 188 15.44 -8.09 7.07
CA LEU A 188 16.33 -9.04 7.74
C LEU A 188 17.20 -8.33 8.78
N GLY A 189 17.87 -7.23 8.40
CA GLY A 189 18.71 -6.45 9.28
C GLY A 189 17.95 -5.93 10.50
N SER A 190 16.79 -5.36 10.30
CA SER A 190 15.94 -4.84 11.37
C SER A 190 15.48 -5.93 12.34
N THR A 191 14.93 -7.04 11.81
CA THR A 191 14.44 -8.16 12.63
C THR A 191 15.58 -8.83 13.39
N THR A 192 16.71 -9.11 12.71
CA THR A 192 17.83 -9.82 13.33
C THR A 192 18.54 -8.99 14.38
N SER A 193 18.64 -7.69 14.20
CA SER A 193 19.21 -6.79 15.20
C SER A 193 18.40 -6.81 16.52
N ASP A 194 17.09 -6.67 16.45
CA ASP A 194 16.22 -6.66 17.64
C ASP A 194 16.14 -8.06 18.27
N TYR A 195 16.03 -9.11 17.44
CA TYR A 195 15.93 -10.49 17.92
C TYR A 195 17.22 -10.96 18.61
N SER A 196 18.40 -10.65 18.05
CA SER A 196 19.71 -10.96 18.69
C SER A 196 19.89 -10.21 19.99
N ALA A 197 19.51 -8.93 20.06
CA ALA A 197 19.61 -8.14 21.28
C ALA A 197 18.78 -8.72 22.42
N LYS A 198 17.73 -9.50 22.10
CA LYS A 198 16.88 -10.21 23.06
C LYS A 198 17.26 -11.69 23.26
N GLY A 199 18.43 -12.10 22.78
CA GLY A 199 19.00 -13.44 22.99
C GLY A 199 18.59 -14.49 21.97
N GLY A 200 17.97 -14.10 20.86
CA GLY A 200 17.64 -15.01 19.76
C GLY A 200 18.86 -15.41 18.94
N THR A 201 18.88 -16.65 18.47
CA THR A 201 19.91 -17.17 17.56
C THR A 201 19.44 -17.10 16.12
N ILE A 202 20.35 -16.75 15.20
CA ILE A 202 20.02 -16.60 13.78
C ILE A 202 20.98 -17.46 12.97
N ALA A 203 20.45 -18.41 12.20
CA ALA A 203 21.21 -19.13 11.21
C ALA A 203 21.61 -18.20 10.05
N GLN A 204 22.61 -18.61 9.27
CA GLN A 204 22.93 -17.90 8.04
C GLN A 204 21.68 -17.83 7.15
N ALA A 205 21.37 -16.62 6.68
CA ALA A 205 20.21 -16.39 5.83
C ALA A 205 20.42 -17.00 4.44
N GLU A 206 19.44 -17.77 3.99
CA GLU A 206 19.32 -18.17 2.59
C GLU A 206 18.66 -17.04 1.81
N LYS A 207 19.29 -16.60 0.72
CA LYS A 207 18.78 -15.52 -0.13
C LYS A 207 18.48 -16.06 -1.52
N TYR A 208 17.34 -15.64 -2.07
CA TYR A 208 16.94 -16.02 -3.42
C TYR A 208 16.77 -14.79 -4.35
N ASP A 209 17.01 -15.01 -5.64
CA ASP A 209 16.76 -13.99 -6.66
C ASP A 209 15.26 -13.67 -6.76
N PRO A 210 14.83 -12.40 -6.67
CA PRO A 210 13.44 -11.98 -6.86
C PRO A 210 12.80 -12.46 -8.17
N LYS A 211 13.60 -12.77 -9.18
CA LYS A 211 13.15 -13.26 -10.51
C LYS A 211 13.19 -14.78 -10.63
N ALA A 212 13.62 -15.49 -9.58
CA ALA A 212 13.63 -16.95 -9.58
C ALA A 212 12.22 -17.54 -9.72
N THR A 213 12.11 -18.61 -10.47
CA THR A 213 10.89 -19.42 -10.63
C THR A 213 11.03 -20.82 -10.06
N ASP A 214 12.27 -21.27 -9.79
CA ASP A 214 12.59 -22.53 -9.12
C ASP A 214 13.34 -22.25 -7.82
N PHE A 215 12.81 -22.75 -6.72
CA PHE A 215 13.34 -22.58 -5.37
C PHE A 215 13.91 -23.88 -4.77
N SER A 216 14.01 -24.93 -5.57
CA SER A 216 14.39 -26.27 -5.09
C SER A 216 15.78 -26.27 -4.45
N ALA A 217 16.79 -25.65 -5.07
CA ALA A 217 18.13 -25.54 -4.51
C ALA A 217 18.17 -24.73 -3.21
N THR A 218 17.49 -23.58 -3.20
CA THR A 218 17.36 -22.70 -2.02
C THR A 218 16.72 -23.42 -0.85
N LEU A 219 15.64 -24.17 -1.09
CA LEU A 219 14.97 -24.94 -0.05
C LEU A 219 15.79 -26.15 0.43
N ALA A 220 16.62 -26.77 -0.42
CA ALA A 220 17.55 -27.81 0.00
C ALA A 220 18.60 -27.25 0.96
N HIS A 221 19.17 -26.07 0.69
CA HIS A 221 20.09 -25.38 1.59
C HIS A 221 19.40 -25.00 2.91
N LEU A 222 18.21 -24.38 2.84
CA LEU A 222 17.42 -24.02 4.01
C LEU A 222 17.10 -25.24 4.87
N ASN A 223 16.75 -26.38 4.24
CA ASN A 223 16.48 -27.63 4.94
C ASN A 223 17.72 -28.13 5.73
N THR A 224 18.91 -27.95 5.17
CA THR A 224 20.18 -28.25 5.86
C THR A 224 20.42 -27.29 7.03
N SER A 225 20.20 -25.98 6.81
CA SER A 225 20.33 -24.96 7.85
C SER A 225 19.40 -25.23 9.03
N VAL A 226 18.11 -25.53 8.76
CA VAL A 226 17.16 -25.94 9.80
C VAL A 226 17.60 -27.23 10.49
N GLY A 227 18.06 -28.21 9.74
CA GLY A 227 18.60 -29.48 10.33
C GLY A 227 19.74 -29.24 11.32
N ASN A 228 20.61 -28.27 11.04
CA ASN A 228 21.70 -27.88 11.93
C ASN A 228 21.21 -27.20 13.20
N LEU A 229 20.15 -26.39 13.10
CA LEU A 229 19.50 -25.78 14.28
C LEU A 229 18.85 -26.83 15.18
N LEU A 230 18.23 -27.86 14.61
CA LEU A 230 17.49 -28.91 15.34
C LEU A 230 18.41 -29.90 16.09
N GLY A 231 19.73 -29.83 15.92
CA GLY A 231 20.67 -30.59 16.72
C GLY A 231 20.62 -30.24 18.22
N PRO A 232 20.82 -28.97 18.58
CA PRO A 232 20.78 -28.50 19.96
C PRO A 232 19.42 -27.90 20.42
N ILE A 233 18.49 -27.64 19.52
CA ILE A 233 17.22 -26.90 19.79
C ILE A 233 16.03 -27.78 19.42
N ASN A 234 14.97 -27.75 20.26
CA ASN A 234 13.72 -28.44 19.95
C ASN A 234 13.03 -27.82 18.72
N PRO A 235 12.33 -28.64 17.91
CA PRO A 235 11.61 -28.11 16.73
C PRO A 235 10.65 -26.95 17.05
N ASP A 236 9.97 -27.00 18.17
CA ASP A 236 9.02 -25.95 18.61
C ASP A 236 9.71 -24.62 19.00
N GLN A 237 11.04 -24.62 19.13
CA GLN A 237 11.84 -23.46 19.50
C GLN A 237 12.70 -22.94 18.33
N ALA A 238 12.62 -23.57 17.16
CA ALA A 238 13.25 -23.13 15.92
C ALA A 238 12.17 -22.79 14.90
N ALA A 239 12.43 -21.83 14.02
CA ALA A 239 11.47 -21.41 13.00
C ALA A 239 12.14 -21.03 11.69
N VAL A 240 11.40 -21.09 10.58
CA VAL A 240 11.75 -20.38 9.35
C VAL A 240 11.14 -19.00 9.37
N TYR A 241 11.92 -17.98 9.01
CA TYR A 241 11.45 -16.61 8.79
C TYR A 241 11.50 -16.29 7.28
N LEU A 242 10.34 -16.22 6.65
CA LEU A 242 10.17 -16.02 5.21
C LEU A 242 9.88 -14.56 4.89
N CYS A 243 10.79 -13.87 4.20
CA CYS A 243 10.57 -12.56 3.60
C CYS A 243 10.36 -12.73 2.09
N SER A 244 9.11 -12.61 1.64
CA SER A 244 8.73 -12.80 0.24
C SER A 244 7.56 -11.91 -0.16
N PHE A 245 7.36 -11.77 -1.47
CA PHE A 245 6.11 -11.29 -2.07
C PHE A 245 5.26 -12.49 -2.51
N GLY A 246 4.48 -12.35 -3.57
CA GLY A 246 3.61 -13.43 -4.08
C GLY A 246 4.32 -14.72 -4.46
N GLU A 247 5.62 -14.67 -4.80
CA GLU A 247 6.44 -15.86 -5.08
C GLU A 247 6.61 -16.80 -3.88
N GLY A 248 6.37 -16.29 -2.67
CA GLY A 248 6.30 -17.11 -1.46
C GLY A 248 5.28 -18.26 -1.56
N SER A 249 4.24 -18.11 -2.37
CA SER A 249 3.29 -19.22 -2.64
C SER A 249 3.99 -20.40 -3.31
N ASN A 250 4.86 -20.15 -4.31
CA ASN A 250 5.63 -21.20 -4.97
C ASN A 250 6.63 -21.86 -4.01
N ILE A 251 7.23 -21.08 -3.11
CA ILE A 251 8.12 -21.59 -2.07
C ILE A 251 7.37 -22.56 -1.15
N LEU A 252 6.22 -22.13 -0.62
CA LEU A 252 5.43 -22.92 0.33
C LEU A 252 4.80 -24.16 -0.31
N SER A 253 4.43 -24.11 -1.60
CA SER A 253 3.83 -25.25 -2.29
C SER A 253 4.76 -26.47 -2.37
N ILE A 254 6.07 -26.24 -2.36
CA ILE A 254 7.08 -27.32 -2.42
C ILE A 254 7.85 -27.51 -1.10
N ALA A 255 7.72 -26.60 -0.13
CA ALA A 255 8.43 -26.68 1.16
C ALA A 255 8.11 -27.98 1.92
N GLY A 256 6.91 -28.54 1.76
CA GLY A 256 6.50 -29.82 2.31
C GLY A 256 7.31 -31.04 1.83
N ASN A 257 8.10 -30.92 0.76
CA ASN A 257 8.97 -31.99 0.27
C ASN A 257 10.29 -32.10 1.07
N TYR A 258 10.57 -31.13 1.95
CA TYR A 258 11.82 -31.05 2.71
C TYR A 258 11.61 -31.47 4.18
N PRO A 259 12.21 -32.59 4.65
CA PRO A 259 11.85 -33.18 5.93
C PRO A 259 12.06 -32.29 7.16
N GLN A 260 13.07 -31.42 7.17
CA GLN A 260 13.34 -30.57 8.33
C GLN A 260 12.41 -29.35 8.34
N LEU A 261 12.04 -28.83 7.15
CA LEU A 261 11.17 -27.67 7.02
C LEU A 261 9.74 -27.92 7.51
N LYS A 262 9.29 -29.18 7.51
CA LYS A 262 8.00 -29.61 8.06
C LYS A 262 7.97 -29.73 9.58
N LYS A 263 9.13 -29.68 10.25
CA LYS A 263 9.20 -29.88 11.71
C LYS A 263 9.08 -28.61 12.50
N VAL A 264 9.22 -27.47 11.85
CA VAL A 264 9.28 -26.14 12.50
C VAL A 264 8.14 -25.26 12.07
N PRO A 265 7.67 -24.32 12.93
CA PRO A 265 6.78 -23.26 12.52
C PRO A 265 7.44 -22.29 11.54
N TRP A 266 6.62 -21.61 10.75
CA TRP A 266 7.04 -20.60 9.80
C TRP A 266 6.44 -19.24 10.15
N TYR A 267 7.19 -18.19 9.93
CA TYR A 267 6.77 -16.80 10.12
C TYR A 267 7.00 -16.04 8.80
N GLY A 268 6.01 -15.24 8.41
CA GLY A 268 6.08 -14.51 7.16
C GLY A 268 6.36 -13.01 7.37
N SER A 269 6.28 -12.26 6.29
CA SER A 269 6.55 -10.81 6.25
C SER A 269 5.32 -10.03 5.80
N SER A 270 5.36 -8.69 5.93
CA SER A 270 4.25 -7.79 5.62
C SER A 270 3.78 -7.87 4.16
N ALA A 271 4.71 -8.04 3.23
CA ALA A 271 4.37 -8.09 1.80
C ALA A 271 3.71 -9.43 1.39
N PHE A 272 3.74 -10.42 2.26
CA PHE A 272 3.09 -11.71 2.03
C PHE A 272 1.74 -11.85 2.77
N ALA A 273 1.50 -11.01 3.78
CA ALA A 273 0.24 -10.96 4.49
C ALA A 273 -0.93 -10.62 3.53
N GLN A 274 -2.05 -11.29 3.72
CA GLN A 274 -3.28 -11.10 2.92
C GLN A 274 -3.13 -11.41 1.41
N ASN A 275 -2.01 -12.00 0.99
CA ASN A 275 -1.72 -12.29 -0.42
C ASN A 275 -2.75 -13.28 -0.99
N ALA A 276 -3.36 -12.92 -2.13
CA ALA A 276 -4.41 -13.71 -2.76
C ALA A 276 -3.87 -14.99 -3.40
N SER A 277 -2.64 -14.99 -3.93
CA SER A 277 -2.06 -16.16 -4.59
C SER A 277 -1.81 -17.29 -3.61
N LEU A 278 -1.49 -16.99 -2.33
CA LEU A 278 -1.30 -18.00 -1.30
C LEU A 278 -2.58 -18.81 -1.05
N ILE A 279 -3.70 -18.13 -0.81
CA ILE A 279 -4.96 -18.82 -0.49
C ILE A 279 -5.60 -19.49 -1.72
N ALA A 280 -5.21 -19.08 -2.93
CA ALA A 280 -5.64 -19.70 -4.18
C ALA A 280 -4.86 -21.00 -4.50
N ASP A 281 -3.65 -21.16 -4.00
CA ASP A 281 -2.84 -22.37 -4.13
C ASP A 281 -3.07 -23.30 -2.93
N THR A 282 -3.80 -24.38 -3.15
CA THR A 282 -4.18 -25.32 -2.08
C THR A 282 -2.97 -25.96 -1.39
N ALA A 283 -1.86 -26.24 -2.09
CA ALA A 283 -0.66 -26.81 -1.50
C ALA A 283 0.06 -25.81 -0.61
N ALA A 284 0.23 -24.57 -1.11
CA ALA A 284 0.85 -23.49 -0.35
C ALA A 284 0.01 -23.10 0.86
N ALA A 285 -1.30 -22.92 0.68
CA ALA A 285 -2.23 -22.57 1.76
C ALA A 285 -2.31 -23.68 2.83
N GLY A 286 -2.32 -24.95 2.40
CA GLY A 286 -2.31 -26.09 3.31
C GLY A 286 -1.03 -26.17 4.14
N PHE A 287 0.12 -25.88 3.53
CA PHE A 287 1.40 -25.79 4.24
C PHE A 287 1.38 -24.60 5.23
N ALA A 288 0.97 -23.42 4.79
CA ALA A 288 0.87 -22.23 5.64
C ALA A 288 -0.05 -22.44 6.84
N TYR A 289 -1.20 -23.08 6.64
CA TYR A 289 -2.14 -23.43 7.70
C TYR A 289 -1.54 -24.42 8.71
N ALA A 290 -0.86 -25.46 8.22
CA ALA A 290 -0.25 -26.50 9.07
C ALA A 290 0.94 -25.98 9.90
N HIS A 291 1.62 -24.92 9.45
CA HIS A 291 2.83 -24.36 10.06
C HIS A 291 2.64 -22.96 10.65
N LEU A 292 1.40 -22.53 10.84
CA LEU A 292 0.94 -21.28 11.48
C LEU A 292 1.23 -20.00 10.69
N LEU A 293 2.27 -19.83 9.97
CA LEU A 293 2.72 -18.69 9.15
C LEU A 293 2.08 -17.32 9.53
N PRO A 294 2.26 -16.79 10.74
CA PRO A 294 1.80 -15.45 11.06
C PRO A 294 2.63 -14.40 10.32
N CYS A 295 1.95 -13.51 9.58
CA CYS A 295 2.54 -12.45 8.78
C CYS A 295 2.12 -11.10 9.36
N PRO A 296 3.03 -10.24 9.85
CA PRO A 296 2.70 -8.90 10.31
C PRO A 296 2.41 -8.00 9.10
N VAL A 297 1.43 -7.14 9.21
CA VAL A 297 1.20 -6.06 8.25
C VAL A 297 0.71 -4.84 9.00
N TYR A 298 0.88 -3.66 8.41
CA TYR A 298 0.39 -2.40 8.97
C TYR A 298 -1.06 -2.56 9.46
N GLY A 299 -1.27 -2.34 10.76
CA GLY A 299 -2.56 -2.55 11.43
C GLY A 299 -3.53 -1.40 11.18
N LEU A 300 -4.79 -1.72 10.98
CA LEU A 300 -5.83 -0.72 10.84
C LEU A 300 -6.17 -0.08 12.18
N ASP A 301 -6.35 1.24 12.15
CA ASP A 301 -6.81 2.02 13.30
C ASP A 301 -8.30 1.78 13.53
N GLU A 302 -8.67 1.29 14.72
CA GLU A 302 -10.06 1.04 15.08
C GLU A 302 -10.89 2.33 15.18
N GLU A 303 -10.26 3.48 15.49
CA GLU A 303 -10.94 4.78 15.48
C GLU A 303 -11.33 5.21 14.06
N ALA A 304 -10.62 4.72 13.04
CA ALA A 304 -10.94 4.93 11.63
C ALA A 304 -11.94 3.89 11.06
N ARG A 305 -12.48 2.96 11.87
CA ARG A 305 -13.37 1.88 11.40
C ARG A 305 -14.52 2.38 10.54
N GLY A 306 -15.15 3.48 10.94
CA GLY A 306 -16.24 4.11 10.16
C GLY A 306 -15.83 4.60 8.78
N LYS A 307 -14.52 4.68 8.47
CA LYS A 307 -13.97 5.05 7.17
C LYS A 307 -13.43 3.84 6.42
N TRP A 308 -12.61 3.00 7.08
CA TRP A 308 -11.99 1.88 6.39
C TRP A 308 -12.95 0.74 6.06
N GLN A 309 -13.91 0.43 6.94
CA GLN A 309 -14.80 -0.70 6.71
C GLN A 309 -15.68 -0.51 5.46
N PRO A 310 -16.40 0.63 5.26
CA PRO A 310 -17.15 0.85 4.04
C PRO A 310 -16.26 0.85 2.77
N LEU A 311 -15.04 1.37 2.86
CA LEU A 311 -14.11 1.37 1.73
C LEU A 311 -13.65 -0.06 1.39
N GLN A 312 -13.31 -0.88 2.40
CA GLN A 312 -12.98 -2.29 2.21
C GLN A 312 -14.14 -3.06 1.55
N GLU A 313 -15.36 -2.84 2.00
CA GLU A 313 -16.56 -3.48 1.43
C GLU A 313 -16.74 -3.10 -0.04
N ARG A 314 -16.57 -1.82 -0.40
CA ARG A 314 -16.60 -1.34 -1.79
C ARG A 314 -15.53 -1.99 -2.64
N ILE A 315 -14.28 -2.04 -2.16
CA ILE A 315 -13.16 -2.68 -2.88
C ILE A 315 -13.44 -4.18 -3.04
N SER A 316 -13.83 -4.85 -1.95
CA SER A 316 -14.12 -6.30 -1.94
C SER A 316 -15.20 -6.68 -2.95
N ALA A 317 -16.23 -5.84 -3.10
CA ALA A 317 -17.29 -6.04 -4.08
C ALA A 317 -16.79 -6.04 -5.55
N VAL A 318 -15.68 -5.35 -5.81
CA VAL A 318 -15.07 -5.28 -7.16
C VAL A 318 -14.07 -6.43 -7.39
N ILE A 319 -13.20 -6.68 -6.39
CA ILE A 319 -12.10 -7.66 -6.57
C ILE A 319 -12.47 -9.09 -6.15
N GLY A 320 -13.64 -9.29 -5.51
CA GLY A 320 -14.12 -10.60 -5.06
C GLY A 320 -13.39 -11.17 -3.82
N ARG A 321 -12.60 -10.36 -3.12
CA ARG A 321 -11.83 -10.74 -1.93
C ARG A 321 -11.57 -9.52 -1.03
N ASN A 322 -11.11 -9.76 0.20
CA ASN A 322 -10.66 -8.64 1.02
C ASN A 322 -9.40 -8.00 0.40
N PRO A 323 -9.34 -6.64 0.34
CA PRO A 323 -8.14 -5.96 -0.11
C PRO A 323 -7.04 -6.04 0.95
N GLU A 324 -5.80 -5.99 0.51
CA GLU A 324 -4.66 -5.74 1.37
C GLU A 324 -4.73 -4.31 1.96
N VAL A 325 -4.18 -4.12 3.16
CA VAL A 325 -4.21 -2.82 3.87
C VAL A 325 -3.62 -1.68 3.05
N TYR A 326 -2.66 -1.96 2.17
CA TYR A 326 -2.01 -0.98 1.29
C TYR A 326 -2.97 -0.31 0.29
N ALA A 327 -4.12 -0.91 0.02
CA ALA A 327 -5.17 -0.26 -0.75
C ALA A 327 -5.77 0.95 0.00
N LEU A 328 -5.86 0.89 1.33
CA LEU A 328 -6.41 1.98 2.15
C LEU A 328 -5.40 3.14 2.28
N THR A 329 -4.11 2.82 2.44
CA THR A 329 -3.04 3.83 2.46
C THR A 329 -2.92 4.53 1.10
N ALA A 330 -3.12 3.81 -0.01
CA ALA A 330 -3.16 4.39 -1.36
C ALA A 330 -4.35 5.36 -1.54
N TYR A 331 -5.52 5.03 -1.01
CA TYR A 331 -6.69 5.93 -1.00
C TYR A 331 -6.37 7.25 -0.29
N ASP A 332 -5.80 7.15 0.92
CA ASP A 332 -5.44 8.32 1.73
C ASP A 332 -4.35 9.18 1.05
N ALA A 333 -3.38 8.54 0.40
CA ALA A 333 -2.33 9.24 -0.35
C ALA A 333 -2.89 10.11 -1.48
N VAL A 334 -3.92 9.66 -2.19
CA VAL A 334 -4.61 10.47 -3.21
C VAL A 334 -5.33 11.66 -2.58
N TRP A 335 -6.01 11.45 -1.45
CA TRP A 335 -6.71 12.53 -0.74
C TRP A 335 -5.75 13.61 -0.22
N VAL A 336 -4.66 13.22 0.43
CA VAL A 336 -3.65 14.18 0.92
C VAL A 336 -3.01 14.91 -0.25
N GLY A 337 -2.65 14.20 -1.32
CA GLY A 337 -2.11 14.81 -2.53
C GLY A 337 -3.04 15.85 -3.16
N LEU A 338 -4.35 15.56 -3.25
CA LEU A 338 -5.32 16.57 -3.72
C LEU A 338 -5.37 17.77 -2.80
N LYS A 339 -5.49 17.57 -1.48
CA LYS A 339 -5.55 18.66 -0.51
C LYS A 339 -4.34 19.56 -0.65
N THR A 340 -3.16 18.97 -0.86
CA THR A 340 -1.92 19.72 -1.13
C THR A 340 -2.05 20.60 -2.39
N TYR A 341 -2.57 20.06 -3.49
CA TYR A 341 -2.81 20.83 -4.70
C TYR A 341 -3.82 21.97 -4.52
N LEU A 342 -4.81 21.80 -3.65
CA LEU A 342 -5.80 22.87 -3.39
C LEU A 342 -5.19 24.07 -2.67
N VAL A 343 -4.12 23.89 -1.91
CA VAL A 343 -3.42 24.98 -1.20
C VAL A 343 -2.23 25.54 -1.99
N THR A 344 -1.56 24.72 -2.81
CA THR A 344 -0.35 25.14 -3.54
C THR A 344 -0.60 25.50 -5.01
N GLY A 345 -1.77 25.14 -5.54
CA GLY A 345 -2.07 25.25 -6.98
C GLY A 345 -1.56 24.04 -7.77
N SER A 346 -1.84 24.04 -9.08
CA SER A 346 -1.59 22.88 -9.97
C SER A 346 -0.13 22.70 -10.41
N ARG A 347 0.75 23.68 -10.18
CA ARG A 347 2.17 23.66 -10.58
C ARG A 347 3.04 24.28 -9.49
N PRO A 348 3.10 23.68 -8.29
CA PRO A 348 3.92 24.24 -7.21
C PRO A 348 5.41 23.97 -7.45
N GLU A 349 6.28 24.82 -6.88
CA GLU A 349 7.67 24.51 -6.64
C GLU A 349 7.77 23.34 -5.67
N ILE A 350 8.75 22.44 -5.86
CA ILE A 350 8.81 21.15 -5.16
C ILE A 350 8.91 21.33 -3.64
N GLU A 351 9.71 22.28 -3.14
CA GLU A 351 9.85 22.48 -1.69
C GLU A 351 8.55 23.00 -1.05
N THR A 352 7.85 23.89 -1.75
CA THR A 352 6.51 24.35 -1.32
C THR A 352 5.52 23.20 -1.31
N PHE A 353 5.60 22.32 -2.31
CA PHE A 353 4.72 21.16 -2.43
C PHE A 353 4.98 20.13 -1.32
N LYS A 354 6.24 19.80 -1.04
CA LYS A 354 6.66 18.92 0.05
C LYS A 354 6.19 19.43 1.41
N PHE A 355 6.47 20.72 1.69
CA PHE A 355 6.06 21.34 2.94
C PHE A 355 4.53 21.26 3.12
N ALA A 356 3.77 21.66 2.13
CA ALA A 356 2.32 21.61 2.18
C ALA A 356 1.80 20.16 2.30
N PHE A 357 2.45 19.20 1.62
CA PHE A 357 2.09 17.77 1.72
C PHE A 357 2.22 17.24 3.15
N VAL A 358 3.32 17.55 3.83
CA VAL A 358 3.54 17.16 5.24
C VAL A 358 2.48 17.81 6.15
N GLN A 359 2.13 19.09 5.92
CA GLN A 359 1.10 19.77 6.71
C GLN A 359 -0.29 19.13 6.48
N GLU A 360 -0.66 18.86 5.22
CA GLU A 360 -1.94 18.21 4.91
C GLU A 360 -1.99 16.77 5.46
N ALA A 361 -0.88 16.02 5.39
CA ALA A 361 -0.78 14.69 5.98
C ALA A 361 -0.97 14.73 7.51
N SER A 362 -0.41 15.73 8.20
CA SER A 362 -0.56 15.89 9.65
C SER A 362 -1.99 16.24 10.08
N ASN A 363 -2.76 16.87 9.19
CA ASN A 363 -4.13 17.29 9.44
C ASN A 363 -5.18 16.29 8.91
N TYR A 364 -4.75 15.19 8.29
CA TYR A 364 -5.67 14.24 7.68
C TYR A 364 -5.78 12.96 8.51
N PHE A 365 -6.99 12.66 8.96
CA PHE A 365 -7.35 11.38 9.54
C PHE A 365 -8.12 10.58 8.49
N GLY A 366 -7.43 9.65 7.85
CA GLY A 366 -7.89 8.91 6.67
C GLY A 366 -8.61 7.59 6.96
N ALA A 367 -8.79 6.80 5.92
CA ALA A 367 -9.27 5.43 6.02
C ALA A 367 -8.23 4.53 6.71
N SER A 368 -6.94 4.79 6.55
CA SER A 368 -5.88 4.08 7.26
C SER A 368 -5.51 4.70 8.62
N GLY A 369 -6.30 5.67 9.13
CA GLY A 369 -6.08 6.38 10.40
C GLY A 369 -5.27 7.66 10.24
N ASN A 370 -4.52 8.04 11.27
CA ASN A 370 -3.69 9.25 11.29
C ASN A 370 -2.54 9.14 10.27
N THR A 371 -2.40 10.13 9.38
CA THR A 371 -1.40 10.13 8.30
C THR A 371 -0.17 11.00 8.57
N THR A 372 0.05 11.44 9.82
CA THR A 372 1.22 12.22 10.20
C THR A 372 2.53 11.52 9.80
N LEU A 373 3.43 12.29 9.22
CA LEU A 373 4.73 11.82 8.75
C LEU A 373 5.84 12.25 9.73
N ASP A 374 6.90 11.45 9.80
CA ASP A 374 8.13 11.78 10.53
C ASP A 374 9.09 12.65 9.71
N ALA A 375 10.28 12.90 10.25
CA ALA A 375 11.29 13.72 9.59
C ALA A 375 11.86 13.10 8.30
N ASN A 376 11.65 11.81 8.08
CA ASN A 376 12.09 11.09 6.87
C ASN A 376 10.97 10.98 5.81
N GLY A 377 9.80 11.60 6.05
CA GLY A 377 8.64 11.46 5.18
C GLY A 377 7.90 10.13 5.32
N ASP A 378 8.18 9.35 6.37
CA ASP A 378 7.52 8.09 6.66
C ASP A 378 6.36 8.27 7.62
N ARG A 379 5.37 7.38 7.57
CA ARG A 379 4.30 7.39 8.56
C ARG A 379 4.88 7.25 9.97
N ALA A 380 4.62 8.25 10.82
CA ALA A 380 5.24 8.37 12.14
C ALA A 380 4.77 7.28 13.12
N TYR A 381 3.57 6.73 12.91
CA TYR A 381 2.94 5.76 13.80
C TYR A 381 2.38 4.59 13.02
N GLY A 382 2.44 3.40 13.59
CA GLY A 382 1.81 2.21 13.02
C GLY A 382 1.84 1.03 13.97
N ASN A 383 0.69 0.44 14.23
CA ASN A 383 0.57 -0.86 14.85
C ASN A 383 0.69 -1.95 13.78
N TYR A 384 0.83 -3.20 14.20
CA TYR A 384 0.87 -4.33 13.26
C TYR A 384 -0.19 -5.35 13.63
N ASP A 385 -0.95 -5.79 12.64
CA ASP A 385 -1.85 -6.93 12.73
C ASP A 385 -1.14 -8.16 12.16
N PHE A 386 -1.11 -9.26 12.91
CA PHE A 386 -0.60 -10.53 12.42
C PHE A 386 -1.73 -11.32 11.79
N TRP A 387 -1.56 -11.65 10.52
CA TRP A 387 -2.48 -12.48 9.75
C TRP A 387 -1.89 -13.86 9.53
N ALA A 388 -2.73 -14.89 9.66
CA ALA A 388 -2.37 -16.26 9.34
C ALA A 388 -3.45 -16.89 8.46
N VAL A 389 -3.07 -17.94 7.74
CA VAL A 389 -4.02 -18.72 6.94
C VAL A 389 -4.85 -19.60 7.86
N ASN A 390 -6.17 -19.54 7.70
CA ASN A 390 -7.11 -20.43 8.33
C ASN A 390 -7.94 -21.18 7.28
N HIS A 391 -8.71 -22.19 7.70
CA HIS A 391 -9.48 -23.06 6.82
C HIS A 391 -10.90 -23.27 7.36
N ASN A 392 -11.87 -23.26 6.45
CA ASN A 392 -13.27 -23.66 6.71
C ASN A 392 -13.80 -24.47 5.52
N PRO A 393 -15.06 -24.94 5.53
CA PRO A 393 -15.63 -25.70 4.42
C PRO A 393 -15.63 -25.00 3.05
N SER A 394 -15.49 -23.66 3.03
CA SER A 394 -15.41 -22.87 1.79
C SER A 394 -13.97 -22.72 1.26
N GLY A 395 -12.96 -23.18 2.02
CA GLY A 395 -11.55 -23.14 1.62
C GLY A 395 -10.66 -22.37 2.62
N TYR A 396 -9.48 -22.01 2.13
CA TYR A 396 -8.49 -21.23 2.91
C TYR A 396 -8.79 -19.74 2.86
N PHE A 397 -8.54 -19.05 3.97
CA PHE A 397 -8.73 -17.61 4.08
C PHE A 397 -7.74 -16.99 5.08
N TRP A 398 -7.51 -15.69 4.96
CA TRP A 398 -6.69 -14.94 5.90
C TRP A 398 -7.50 -14.49 7.12
N GLN A 399 -6.92 -14.65 8.32
CA GLN A 399 -7.51 -14.23 9.59
C GLN A 399 -6.47 -13.50 10.45
N ILE A 400 -6.90 -12.44 11.14
CA ILE A 400 -6.06 -11.78 12.15
C ILE A 400 -5.95 -12.72 13.36
N VAL A 401 -4.71 -13.02 13.77
CA VAL A 401 -4.41 -13.92 14.89
C VAL A 401 -3.79 -13.18 16.08
N ALA A 402 -3.18 -12.03 15.87
CA ALA A 402 -2.64 -11.19 16.94
C ALA A 402 -2.54 -9.72 16.48
N LYS A 403 -2.42 -8.82 17.46
CA LYS A 403 -2.16 -7.38 17.25
C LYS A 403 -0.95 -6.96 18.06
N TYR A 404 -0.05 -6.20 17.44
CA TYR A 404 1.09 -5.58 18.09
C TYR A 404 0.87 -4.08 18.20
N ASN A 405 0.98 -3.55 19.41
CA ASN A 405 0.92 -2.13 19.69
C ASN A 405 2.35 -1.58 19.77
N SER A 406 2.73 -0.74 18.81
CA SER A 406 4.10 -0.20 18.72
C SER A 406 4.44 0.79 19.84
N ALA A 407 3.47 1.50 20.37
CA ALA A 407 3.70 2.48 21.45
C ALA A 407 4.04 1.81 22.79
N THR A 408 3.49 0.61 23.05
CA THR A 408 3.68 -0.15 24.30
C THR A 408 4.61 -1.36 24.13
N GLY A 409 4.93 -1.76 22.90
CA GLY A 409 5.68 -2.98 22.61
C GLY A 409 4.93 -4.26 22.95
N THR A 410 3.60 -4.23 23.10
CA THR A 410 2.79 -5.37 23.55
C THR A 410 2.13 -6.11 22.41
N LEU A 411 2.07 -7.43 22.55
CA LEU A 411 1.37 -8.33 21.64
C LEU A 411 0.10 -8.88 22.29
N SER A 412 -1.03 -8.76 21.63
CA SER A 412 -2.32 -9.30 22.04
C SER A 412 -2.77 -10.38 21.07
N ARG A 413 -2.95 -11.63 21.55
CA ARG A 413 -3.47 -12.72 20.71
C ARG A 413 -5.00 -12.67 20.66
N LEU A 414 -5.55 -12.91 19.47
CA LEU A 414 -6.99 -12.91 19.19
C LEU A 414 -7.55 -14.33 19.05
N VAL A 415 -6.69 -15.29 18.69
CA VAL A 415 -7.05 -16.72 18.54
C VAL A 415 -6.02 -17.54 19.33
N LYS A 416 -6.52 -18.57 20.03
CA LYS A 416 -5.66 -19.51 20.78
C LYS A 416 -5.12 -20.58 19.86
#